data_75f7d4a58f5486e2e99abd876b693db8
#
_entry.id   75f7d4a58f5486e2e99abd876b693db8
#
_cell.length_a   1.000
_cell.length_b   1.000
_cell.length_c   1.000
_cell.angle_alpha   90.00
_cell.angle_beta   90.00
_cell.angle_gamma   90.00
#
_symmetry.space_group_name_H-M   'P 1'
#
loop_
_entity.id
_entity.type
_entity.pdbx_description
1 polymer ?
#
loop_
_entity_poly.entity_id
_entity_poly.type
_entity_poly.pdbx_seq_one_letter_code
_entity_poly.pdbx_strand_id
1 'polypeptide(L)'
;MIKILKFESDSCPQCKALSATLERITKEYKTDMKSIDIEEDNNQDLVRKYNIRNIPTLIFLSEDQEYNRLVGNQSYATINKIINHDTI
;
A
#
# COMPACT_ATOMS: atom_id res chain seq x y z
N MET A 1 -0.61 14.51 5.54
CA MET A 1 0.22 13.33 5.83
C MET A 1 -0.26 12.14 5.00
N ILE A 2 0.67 11.43 4.42
CA ILE A 2 0.34 10.30 3.56
C ILE A 2 0.39 9.00 4.36
N LYS A 3 -0.57 8.14 4.11
CA LYS A 3 -0.61 6.81 4.67
C LYS A 3 -0.78 5.79 3.55
N ILE A 4 -0.07 4.68 3.64
CA ILE A 4 -0.15 3.60 2.68
C ILE A 4 -0.81 2.40 3.34
N LEU A 5 -1.84 1.86 2.71
CA LEU A 5 -2.42 0.59 3.11
C LEU A 5 -1.93 -0.47 2.12
N LYS A 6 -1.27 -1.50 2.63
CA LYS A 6 -0.78 -2.60 1.80
C LYS A 6 -1.62 -3.83 2.06
N PHE A 7 -2.44 -4.21 1.10
CA PHE A 7 -3.25 -5.42 1.18
C PHE A 7 -2.44 -6.60 0.65
N GLU A 8 -2.29 -7.64 1.46
CA GLU A 8 -1.38 -8.75 1.18
C GLU A 8 -1.87 -10.05 1.81
N SER A 9 -1.13 -11.14 1.57
CA SER A 9 -1.30 -12.40 2.28
C SER A 9 0.06 -13.04 2.48
N ASP A 10 0.14 -14.00 3.41
CA ASP A 10 1.39 -14.69 3.72
C ASP A 10 1.92 -15.53 2.57
N SER A 11 1.05 -15.99 1.69
CA SER A 11 1.43 -16.84 0.57
C SER A 11 1.70 -16.08 -0.73
N CYS A 12 1.89 -14.78 -0.66
CA CYS A 12 2.04 -13.93 -1.83
C CYS A 12 3.51 -13.55 -2.04
N PRO A 13 4.22 -14.17 -3.00
CA PRO A 13 5.63 -13.82 -3.26
C PRO A 13 5.81 -12.38 -3.70
N GLN A 14 4.89 -11.85 -4.50
CA GLN A 14 4.95 -10.46 -4.96
C GLN A 14 4.80 -9.48 -3.81
N CYS A 15 3.98 -9.83 -2.81
CA CYS A 15 3.82 -9.00 -1.61
C CYS A 15 5.13 -8.92 -0.84
N LYS A 16 5.85 -10.05 -0.74
CA LYS A 16 7.13 -10.09 -0.06
C LYS A 16 8.19 -9.27 -0.78
N ALA A 17 8.24 -9.37 -2.09
CA ALA A 17 9.18 -8.60 -2.90
C ALA A 17 8.94 -7.09 -2.73
N LEU A 18 7.68 -6.69 -2.65
CA LEU A 18 7.31 -5.30 -2.48
C LEU A 18 7.67 -4.76 -1.09
N SER A 19 7.74 -5.62 -0.09
CA SER A 19 8.02 -5.22 1.29
C SER A 19 9.34 -4.46 1.43
N ALA A 20 10.39 -4.93 0.77
CA ALA A 20 11.70 -4.27 0.84
C ALA A 20 11.65 -2.85 0.26
N THR A 21 10.96 -2.69 -0.86
CA THR A 21 10.78 -1.39 -1.49
C THR A 21 10.02 -0.43 -0.58
N LEU A 22 8.92 -0.92 0.01
CA LEU A 22 8.11 -0.10 0.90
C LEU A 22 8.84 0.28 2.17
N GLU A 23 9.62 -0.64 2.72
CA GLU A 23 10.43 -0.36 3.90
C GLU A 23 11.39 0.78 3.66
N ARG A 24 12.06 0.78 2.51
CA ARG A 24 12.95 1.85 2.12
C ARG A 24 12.22 3.19 1.99
N ILE A 25 11.09 3.18 1.30
CA ILE A 25 10.32 4.40 1.05
C ILE A 25 9.75 5.00 2.33
N THR A 26 9.21 4.17 3.21
CA THR A 26 8.62 4.67 4.45
C THR A 26 9.66 5.29 5.37
N LYS A 27 10.89 4.77 5.33
CA LYS A 27 11.99 5.38 6.08
C LYS A 27 12.41 6.72 5.50
N GLU A 28 12.53 6.80 4.18
CA GLU A 28 12.99 8.02 3.51
C GLU A 28 11.99 9.17 3.65
N TYR A 29 10.70 8.87 3.57
CA TYR A 29 9.67 9.91 3.56
C TYR A 29 8.87 9.99 4.85
N LYS A 30 9.22 9.17 5.84
CA LYS A 30 8.50 9.10 7.12
C LYS A 30 7.00 8.91 6.90
N THR A 31 6.67 8.10 5.89
CA THR A 31 5.29 7.80 5.52
C THR A 31 4.79 6.68 6.41
N ASP A 32 3.57 6.83 6.92
CA ASP A 32 2.93 5.78 7.69
C ASP A 32 2.44 4.67 6.77
N MET A 33 2.62 3.41 7.18
CA MET A 33 2.16 2.27 6.39
C MET A 33 1.56 1.22 7.29
N LYS A 34 0.44 0.66 6.85
CA LYS A 34 -0.21 -0.43 7.54
C LYS A 34 -0.36 -1.63 6.60
N SER A 35 0.13 -2.80 7.04
CA SER A 35 -0.08 -4.05 6.32
C SER A 35 -1.43 -4.64 6.73
N ILE A 36 -2.20 -5.06 5.74
CA ILE A 36 -3.53 -5.62 5.95
C ILE A 36 -3.58 -6.99 5.31
N ASP A 37 -3.68 -8.02 6.14
CA ASP A 37 -3.80 -9.40 5.67
C ASP A 37 -5.25 -9.64 5.23
N ILE A 38 -5.42 -9.93 3.94
CA ILE A 38 -6.76 -10.13 3.39
C ILE A 38 -7.43 -11.41 3.88
N GLU A 39 -6.67 -12.32 4.50
CA GLU A 39 -7.20 -13.58 5.01
C GLU A 39 -7.73 -13.47 6.43
N GLU A 40 -7.41 -12.37 7.11
CA GLU A 40 -7.90 -12.13 8.46
C GLU A 40 -9.36 -11.69 8.44
N ASP A 41 -10.18 -12.31 9.29
CA ASP A 41 -11.62 -11.98 9.36
C ASP A 41 -11.86 -10.52 9.71
N ASN A 42 -11.02 -9.98 10.58
CA ASN A 42 -11.17 -8.59 11.03
C ASN A 42 -10.94 -7.57 9.94
N ASN A 43 -10.30 -7.98 8.83
CA ASN A 43 -9.96 -7.07 7.75
C ASN A 43 -10.95 -7.10 6.59
N GLN A 44 -11.99 -7.93 6.67
CA GLN A 44 -12.92 -8.10 5.56
C GLN A 44 -13.68 -6.81 5.24
N ASP A 45 -13.98 -6.01 6.25
CA ASP A 45 -14.65 -4.73 6.02
C ASP A 45 -13.78 -3.80 5.19
N LEU A 46 -12.46 -3.78 5.44
CA LEU A 46 -11.53 -2.96 4.67
C LEU A 46 -11.38 -3.48 3.24
N VAL A 47 -11.33 -4.81 3.08
CA VAL A 47 -11.25 -5.42 1.75
C VAL A 47 -12.46 -4.99 0.91
N ARG A 48 -13.64 -4.98 1.50
CA ARG A 48 -14.86 -4.55 0.81
C ARG A 48 -14.87 -3.05 0.58
N LYS A 49 -14.50 -2.28 1.59
CA LYS A 49 -14.50 -0.80 1.49
C LYS A 49 -13.66 -0.32 0.31
N TYR A 50 -12.47 -0.92 0.14
CA TYR A 50 -11.56 -0.53 -0.92
C TYR A 50 -11.68 -1.38 -2.17
N ASN A 51 -12.64 -2.31 -2.19
CA ASN A 51 -12.90 -3.17 -3.34
C ASN A 51 -11.63 -3.89 -3.82
N ILE A 52 -10.93 -4.52 -2.88
CA ILE A 52 -9.68 -5.21 -3.17
C ILE A 52 -9.97 -6.52 -3.89
N ARG A 53 -9.37 -6.70 -5.07
CA ARG A 53 -9.57 -7.90 -5.89
C ARG A 53 -8.29 -8.67 -6.15
N ASN A 54 -7.15 -7.99 -6.09
CA ASN A 54 -5.85 -8.60 -6.33
C ASN A 54 -4.88 -8.15 -5.26
N ILE A 55 -3.83 -8.93 -5.03
CA ILE A 55 -2.76 -8.59 -4.10
C ILE A 55 -1.41 -8.74 -4.79
N PRO A 56 -0.42 -7.93 -4.42
CA PRO A 56 -0.55 -6.82 -3.49
C PRO A 56 -1.32 -5.64 -4.08
N THR A 57 -2.05 -4.92 -3.24
CA THR A 57 -2.66 -3.66 -3.63
C THR A 57 -2.22 -2.60 -2.62
N LEU A 58 -1.71 -1.48 -3.15
CA LEU A 58 -1.35 -0.34 -2.33
C LEU A 58 -2.40 0.74 -2.49
N ILE A 59 -2.96 1.17 -1.38
CA ILE A 59 -3.90 2.31 -1.37
C ILE A 59 -3.18 3.48 -0.73
N PHE A 60 -3.14 4.59 -1.44
CA PHE A 60 -2.49 5.82 -0.96
C PHE A 60 -3.53 6.79 -0.45
N LEU A 61 -3.43 7.14 0.82
CA LEU A 61 -4.38 8.03 1.48
C LEU A 61 -3.71 9.36 1.81
N SER A 62 -4.42 10.44 1.55
CA SER A 62 -4.04 11.77 2.02
C SER A 62 -5.23 12.32 2.79
N GLU A 63 -5.02 12.69 4.04
CA GLU A 63 -6.10 13.15 4.93
C GLU A 63 -7.26 12.15 4.97
N ASP A 64 -6.91 10.86 5.08
CA ASP A 64 -7.84 9.73 5.15
C ASP A 64 -8.65 9.49 3.88
N GLN A 65 -8.28 10.12 2.78
CA GLN A 65 -8.96 9.91 1.50
C GLN A 65 -8.02 9.27 0.48
N GLU A 66 -8.52 8.27 -0.21
CA GLU A 66 -7.74 7.60 -1.26
C GLU A 66 -7.54 8.57 -2.43
N TYR A 67 -6.27 8.80 -2.79
CA TYR A 67 -5.97 9.61 -3.96
C TYR A 67 -5.27 8.83 -5.06
N ASN A 68 -4.80 7.63 -4.77
CA ASN A 68 -4.19 6.75 -5.77
C ASN A 68 -4.15 5.32 -5.26
N ARG A 69 -3.95 4.38 -6.18
CA ARG A 69 -3.73 2.98 -5.83
C ARG A 69 -2.88 2.30 -6.90
N LEU A 70 -2.15 1.28 -6.49
CA LEU A 70 -1.35 0.46 -7.39
C LEU A 70 -1.65 -1.00 -7.10
N VAL A 71 -1.75 -1.79 -8.18
CA VAL A 71 -2.00 -3.23 -8.08
C VAL A 71 -0.79 -3.97 -8.60
N GLY A 72 -0.36 -5.00 -7.86
CA GLY A 72 0.79 -5.80 -8.23
C GLY A 72 2.10 -5.24 -7.70
N ASN A 73 3.21 -5.93 -8.02
CA ASN A 73 4.53 -5.49 -7.59
C ASN A 73 4.94 -4.25 -8.38
N GLN A 74 5.34 -3.22 -7.68
CA GLN A 74 5.67 -1.93 -8.29
C GLN A 74 7.09 -1.52 -7.95
N SER A 75 7.71 -0.74 -8.84
CA SER A 75 9.06 -0.25 -8.62
C SER A 75 9.09 0.89 -7.61
N TYR A 76 10.28 1.09 -7.03
CA TYR A 76 10.53 2.25 -6.16
C TYR A 76 10.15 3.55 -6.87
N ALA A 77 10.54 3.69 -8.14
CA ALA A 77 10.30 4.94 -8.88
C ALA A 77 8.81 5.25 -9.01
N THR A 78 7.99 4.23 -9.28
CA THR A 78 6.55 4.41 -9.42
C THR A 78 5.91 4.87 -8.11
N ILE A 79 6.27 4.21 -7.01
CA ILE A 79 5.73 4.55 -5.69
C ILE A 79 6.21 5.93 -5.26
N ASN A 80 7.48 6.22 -5.52
CA ASN A 80 8.08 7.50 -5.18
C ASN A 80 7.34 8.68 -5.84
N LYS A 81 6.96 8.52 -7.10
CA LYS A 81 6.21 9.56 -7.81
C LYS A 81 4.87 9.84 -7.16
N ILE A 82 4.19 8.80 -6.70
CA ILE A 82 2.88 8.97 -6.07
C ILE A 82 3.01 9.70 -4.74
N ILE A 83 4.00 9.35 -3.94
CA ILE A 83 4.21 9.99 -2.65
C ILE A 83 4.60 11.46 -2.84
N ASN A 84 5.50 11.74 -3.79
CA ASN A 84 5.96 13.09 -4.03
C ASN A 84 4.93 13.99 -4.71
N HIS A 85 3.92 13.41 -5.33
CA HIS A 85 2.87 14.19 -5.96
C HIS A 85 2.19 15.13 -4.97
N ASP A 86 2.06 14.71 -3.73
CA ASP A 86 1.38 15.48 -2.69
C ASP A 86 2.25 16.61 -2.13
N THR A 87 3.54 16.66 -2.51
CA THR A 87 4.46 17.68 -2.00
C THR A 87 4.74 18.80 -3.00
N ILE A 88 4.13 18.75 -4.15
CA ILE A 88 4.25 19.78 -5.20
C ILE A 88 3.15 20.86 -5.07
#